data_3499adaf410993c3d9d939586d5e9c54
#
_entry.id   3499adaf410993c3d9d939586d5e9c54
#
_cell.length_a   1.000
_cell.length_b   1.000
_cell.length_c   1.000
_cell.angle_alpha   90.00
_cell.angle_beta   90.00
_cell.angle_gamma   90.00
#
_symmetry.space_group_name_H-M   'P 1'
#
loop_
_entity.id
_entity.type
_entity.pdbx_description
1 polymer ?
#
loop_
_entity_poly.entity_id
_entity_poly.type
_entity_poly.pdbx_seq_one_letter_code
_entity_poly.pdbx_strand_id
1 'polypeptide(L)'
;MRRMVLSLSAVVLMLTAVPAAAQEKMKDPARSGHEGMAKSGGGSSDASVIAKATSAAPPDIGRNAAVMGMGADGKMKELRPGTNGWMCMLDLVGDSMCLDEEWQAWGDAWENKKDPPKPKTVGLAYMLKGDKGASNTDPYATKRTADNQWVVSGPHIMILPTDLSQLDAYPTDWTKGGPWVMWKGTPYAHIMVPTTAMPSASTASAKTKASEKK
;
A
#
# COMPACT_ATOMS: atom_id res chain seq x y z
N MET A 1 37.22 44.32 -25.34
CA MET A 1 37.67 43.51 -26.49
C MET A 1 38.38 42.27 -25.95
N ARG A 2 37.78 41.12 -25.94
CA ARG A 2 38.42 39.83 -25.78
C ARG A 2 37.70 38.80 -26.63
N ARG A 3 38.44 38.22 -27.53
CA ARG A 3 38.02 37.35 -28.64
C ARG A 3 37.54 35.99 -28.14
N MET A 4 36.43 35.59 -28.68
CA MET A 4 35.84 34.25 -28.60
C MET A 4 36.63 33.28 -29.50
N VAL A 5 37.09 32.17 -28.96
CA VAL A 5 37.67 31.07 -29.75
C VAL A 5 36.67 29.92 -29.73
N LEU A 6 36.07 29.64 -30.89
CA LEU A 6 35.28 28.45 -31.14
C LEU A 6 36.23 27.27 -31.39
N SER A 7 36.06 26.19 -30.64
CA SER A 7 36.68 24.90 -30.94
C SER A 7 35.63 23.95 -31.52
N LEU A 8 35.77 23.62 -32.79
CA LEU A 8 35.02 22.56 -33.47
C LEU A 8 35.66 21.22 -33.12
N SER A 9 34.93 20.33 -32.48
CA SER A 9 35.31 18.91 -32.37
C SER A 9 34.45 18.06 -33.30
N ALA A 10 35.11 17.45 -34.28
CA ALA A 10 34.51 16.54 -35.24
C ALA A 10 34.15 15.20 -34.56
N VAL A 11 32.90 14.79 -34.71
CA VAL A 11 32.43 13.46 -34.32
C VAL A 11 32.57 12.54 -35.53
N VAL A 12 33.44 11.55 -35.41
CA VAL A 12 33.61 10.47 -36.39
C VAL A 12 32.57 9.38 -36.12
N LEU A 13 31.65 9.18 -37.06
CA LEU A 13 30.65 8.14 -37.07
C LEU A 13 31.23 6.86 -37.60
N MET A 14 31.46 5.86 -36.77
CA MET A 14 31.83 4.49 -37.25
C MET A 14 30.54 3.66 -37.39
N LEU A 15 30.16 3.38 -38.64
CA LEU A 15 29.19 2.35 -38.99
C LEU A 15 29.85 0.98 -38.89
N THR A 16 29.36 0.11 -37.99
CA THR A 16 29.68 -1.33 -38.03
C THR A 16 28.47 -2.10 -38.55
N ALA A 17 28.67 -2.75 -39.69
CA ALA A 17 27.69 -3.63 -40.30
C ALA A 17 27.60 -4.95 -39.51
N VAL A 18 26.37 -5.40 -39.22
CA VAL A 18 26.05 -6.70 -38.63
C VAL A 18 25.67 -7.66 -39.74
N PRO A 19 26.25 -8.84 -39.85
CA PRO A 19 25.84 -9.81 -40.86
C PRO A 19 24.59 -10.58 -40.42
N ALA A 20 23.68 -10.76 -41.37
CA ALA A 20 22.50 -11.63 -41.24
C ALA A 20 22.96 -13.11 -41.24
N ALA A 21 22.56 -13.86 -40.21
CA ALA A 21 22.71 -15.31 -40.19
C ALA A 21 21.37 -15.98 -39.82
N ALA A 22 20.88 -16.73 -40.81
CA ALA A 22 20.16 -17.99 -40.79
C ALA A 22 19.06 -18.22 -39.73
N GLN A 23 17.83 -18.27 -40.24
CA GLN A 23 16.70 -18.96 -39.65
C GLN A 23 16.95 -20.48 -39.63
N GLU A 24 17.02 -21.04 -38.43
CA GLU A 24 16.95 -22.51 -38.27
C GLU A 24 15.60 -22.86 -37.61
N LYS A 25 14.84 -23.64 -38.35
CA LYS A 25 13.55 -24.23 -37.99
C LYS A 25 13.80 -25.30 -36.93
N MET A 26 13.36 -25.08 -35.68
CA MET A 26 13.34 -26.14 -34.69
C MET A 26 11.96 -26.69 -34.46
N LYS A 27 11.90 -28.00 -34.66
CA LYS A 27 10.85 -28.96 -34.42
C LYS A 27 10.32 -28.93 -32.97
N ASP A 28 9.02 -29.09 -32.82
CA ASP A 28 8.36 -29.48 -31.57
C ASP A 28 8.91 -30.79 -31.02
N PRO A 29 9.16 -30.88 -29.71
CA PRO A 29 9.09 -32.14 -29.01
C PRO A 29 7.92 -32.22 -28.05
N ALA A 30 7.24 -33.30 -28.16
CA ALA A 30 6.13 -33.86 -27.42
C ALA A 30 6.08 -33.56 -25.90
N ARG A 31 4.90 -33.26 -25.50
CA ARG A 31 4.23 -33.46 -24.19
C ARG A 31 4.79 -34.67 -23.42
N SER A 32 5.41 -34.42 -22.30
CA SER A 32 5.59 -35.40 -21.24
C SER A 32 5.14 -34.77 -19.91
N GLY A 33 4.08 -35.35 -19.35
CA GLY A 33 3.56 -34.94 -18.07
C GLY A 33 4.51 -35.36 -16.93
N HIS A 34 4.68 -34.44 -15.97
CA HIS A 34 5.08 -34.82 -14.63
C HIS A 34 4.19 -34.02 -13.66
N GLU A 35 3.21 -34.74 -13.14
CA GLU A 35 2.54 -34.36 -11.92
C GLU A 35 3.53 -34.44 -10.76
N GLY A 36 4.00 -33.28 -10.35
CA GLY A 36 4.72 -33.10 -9.09
C GLY A 36 3.79 -32.37 -8.12
N MET A 37 2.96 -33.10 -7.39
CA MET A 37 2.21 -32.60 -6.25
C MET A 37 3.19 -32.17 -5.16
N ALA A 38 3.61 -30.90 -5.17
CA ALA A 38 4.23 -30.28 -4.01
C ALA A 38 3.11 -29.97 -3.01
N LYS A 39 3.09 -30.68 -1.90
CA LYS A 39 2.28 -30.36 -0.71
C LYS A 39 2.63 -28.95 -0.27
N SER A 40 1.77 -27.97 -0.54
CA SER A 40 1.87 -26.64 0.03
C SER A 40 1.43 -26.72 1.47
N GLY A 41 2.38 -26.55 2.39
CA GLY A 41 2.07 -26.15 3.77
C GLY A 41 1.27 -24.84 3.72
N GLY A 42 0.27 -24.66 4.60
CA GLY A 42 -0.81 -23.68 4.58
C GLY A 42 -0.41 -22.19 4.70
N GLY A 43 0.54 -21.71 3.91
CA GLY A 43 0.84 -20.31 3.69
C GLY A 43 0.18 -19.84 2.38
N SER A 44 -0.40 -18.63 2.38
CA SER A 44 -0.90 -17.99 1.17
C SER A 44 0.26 -17.86 0.16
N SER A 45 0.06 -18.27 -1.11
CA SER A 45 1.12 -18.11 -2.12
C SER A 45 1.45 -16.63 -2.34
N ASP A 46 2.70 -16.31 -2.69
CA ASP A 46 3.13 -14.93 -2.98
C ASP A 46 2.20 -14.28 -4.01
N ALA A 47 1.76 -15.01 -5.03
CA ALA A 47 0.80 -14.53 -6.03
C ALA A 47 -0.55 -14.11 -5.41
N SER A 48 -1.05 -14.88 -4.43
CA SER A 48 -2.28 -14.56 -3.70
C SER A 48 -2.14 -13.30 -2.85
N VAL A 49 -0.98 -13.16 -2.16
CA VAL A 49 -0.67 -11.95 -1.37
C VAL A 49 -0.58 -10.74 -2.27
N ILE A 50 0.13 -10.83 -3.40
CA ILE A 50 0.27 -9.75 -4.38
C ILE A 50 -1.11 -9.31 -4.90
N ALA A 51 -1.94 -10.25 -5.33
CA ALA A 51 -3.28 -9.93 -5.84
C ALA A 51 -4.15 -9.23 -4.79
N LYS A 52 -4.12 -9.71 -3.53
CA LYS A 52 -4.88 -9.13 -2.43
C LYS A 52 -4.35 -7.74 -2.05
N ALA A 53 -3.06 -7.58 -1.85
CA ALA A 53 -2.45 -6.30 -1.47
C ALA A 53 -2.75 -5.21 -2.51
N THR A 54 -2.52 -5.49 -3.80
CA THR A 54 -2.73 -4.52 -4.88
C THR A 54 -4.18 -4.16 -5.12
N SER A 55 -5.14 -4.96 -4.65
CA SER A 55 -6.56 -4.65 -4.74
C SER A 55 -6.99 -3.48 -3.86
N ALA A 56 -6.12 -3.00 -2.95
CA ALA A 56 -6.39 -1.85 -2.10
C ALA A 56 -6.41 -0.51 -2.84
N ALA A 57 -5.81 -0.42 -4.03
CA ALA A 57 -5.68 0.82 -4.80
C ALA A 57 -6.33 0.71 -6.18
N PRO A 58 -6.49 1.83 -6.92
CA PRO A 58 -6.83 1.81 -8.33
C PRO A 58 -5.87 0.93 -9.14
N PRO A 59 -6.34 0.22 -10.20
CA PRO A 59 -5.53 -0.74 -10.95
C PRO A 59 -4.22 -0.17 -11.50
N ASP A 60 -4.21 1.10 -11.91
CA ASP A 60 -3.01 1.74 -12.48
C ASP A 60 -1.92 1.99 -11.43
N ILE A 61 -2.31 2.18 -10.17
CA ILE A 61 -1.39 2.24 -9.04
C ILE A 61 -0.95 0.83 -8.66
N GLY A 62 -1.91 -0.08 -8.39
CA GLY A 62 -1.61 -1.41 -7.90
C GLY A 62 -0.75 -2.26 -8.83
N ARG A 63 -0.91 -2.12 -10.17
CA ARG A 63 -0.08 -2.85 -11.14
C ARG A 63 1.40 -2.54 -11.05
N ASN A 64 1.75 -1.28 -10.77
CA ASN A 64 3.12 -0.78 -10.81
C ASN A 64 3.74 -0.56 -9.41
N ALA A 65 2.98 -0.80 -8.34
CA ALA A 65 3.45 -0.68 -6.97
C ALA A 65 4.41 -1.81 -6.58
N ALA A 66 5.38 -1.52 -5.73
CA ALA A 66 6.07 -2.55 -4.98
C ALA A 66 5.07 -3.33 -4.11
N VAL A 67 5.32 -4.63 -3.89
CA VAL A 67 4.48 -5.41 -2.97
C VAL A 67 5.34 -6.04 -1.90
N MET A 68 4.99 -5.74 -0.65
CA MET A 68 5.61 -6.34 0.52
C MET A 68 4.71 -7.44 1.10
N GLY A 69 5.33 -8.47 1.60
CA GLY A 69 4.62 -9.56 2.28
C GLY A 69 5.45 -10.19 3.38
N MET A 70 4.79 -10.93 4.26
CA MET A 70 5.45 -11.61 5.37
C MET A 70 6.18 -12.86 4.88
N GLY A 71 7.47 -12.95 5.15
CA GLY A 71 8.27 -14.15 4.92
C GLY A 71 7.96 -15.25 5.93
N ALA A 72 8.42 -16.46 5.67
CA ALA A 72 8.31 -17.58 6.60
C ALA A 72 9.06 -17.36 7.93
N ASP A 73 10.04 -16.46 7.93
CA ASP A 73 10.80 -16.03 9.11
C ASP A 73 10.11 -14.93 9.93
N GLY A 74 8.89 -14.53 9.53
CA GLY A 74 8.13 -13.47 10.18
C GLY A 74 8.61 -12.06 9.85
N LYS A 75 9.50 -11.88 8.88
CA LYS A 75 9.97 -10.57 8.43
C LYS A 75 9.31 -10.15 7.14
N MET A 76 9.12 -8.84 6.97
CA MET A 76 8.68 -8.29 5.71
C MET A 76 9.73 -8.49 4.63
N LYS A 77 9.32 -8.98 3.46
CA LYS A 77 10.14 -9.13 2.26
C LYS A 77 9.45 -8.54 1.04
N GLU A 78 10.21 -8.10 0.07
CA GLU A 78 9.67 -7.70 -1.22
C GLU A 78 9.26 -8.94 -2.02
N LEU A 79 7.97 -9.00 -2.39
CA LEU A 79 7.39 -10.06 -3.23
C LEU A 79 7.40 -9.65 -4.71
N ARG A 80 7.33 -8.36 -4.98
CA ARG A 80 7.35 -7.78 -6.32
C ARG A 80 7.94 -6.37 -6.25
N PRO A 81 8.94 -6.02 -7.09
CA PRO A 81 9.45 -4.65 -7.18
C PRO A 81 8.39 -3.72 -7.80
N GLY A 82 8.46 -2.43 -7.46
CA GLY A 82 7.60 -1.38 -7.98
C GLY A 82 8.36 -0.42 -8.89
N THR A 83 7.61 0.40 -9.66
CA THR A 83 8.17 1.40 -10.58
C THR A 83 7.55 2.78 -10.43
N ASN A 84 6.58 2.95 -9.52
CA ASN A 84 5.77 4.17 -9.40
C ASN A 84 5.83 4.83 -8.01
N GLY A 85 6.76 4.43 -7.13
CA GLY A 85 6.91 4.96 -5.78
C GLY A 85 5.89 4.44 -4.75
N TRP A 86 4.86 3.71 -5.20
CA TRP A 86 3.86 3.11 -4.31
C TRP A 86 4.30 1.75 -3.78
N MET A 87 3.89 1.46 -2.55
CA MET A 87 4.06 0.16 -1.91
C MET A 87 2.70 -0.36 -1.45
N CYS A 88 2.34 -1.58 -1.85
CA CYS A 88 1.14 -2.28 -1.37
C CYS A 88 1.52 -3.43 -0.45
N MET A 89 0.71 -3.66 0.59
CA MET A 89 0.96 -4.71 1.58
C MET A 89 -0.34 -5.17 2.24
N LEU A 90 -0.24 -6.25 2.99
CA LEU A 90 -1.24 -6.62 3.99
C LEU A 90 -0.70 -6.25 5.36
N ASP A 91 -1.54 -5.64 6.19
CA ASP A 91 -1.22 -5.40 7.60
C ASP A 91 -1.24 -6.71 8.42
N LEU A 92 -0.98 -6.60 9.72
CA LEU A 92 -0.90 -7.75 10.64
C LEU A 92 -2.22 -8.53 10.78
N VAL A 93 -3.36 -7.89 10.51
CA VAL A 93 -4.68 -8.53 10.52
C VAL A 93 -5.13 -8.95 9.12
N GLY A 94 -4.31 -8.69 8.11
CA GLY A 94 -4.50 -9.09 6.72
C GLY A 94 -5.41 -8.14 5.94
N ASP A 95 -5.56 -6.89 6.36
CA ASP A 95 -6.20 -5.85 5.58
C ASP A 95 -5.22 -5.28 4.54
N SER A 96 -5.72 -4.97 3.36
CA SER A 96 -4.88 -4.54 2.24
C SER A 96 -4.79 -3.02 2.18
N MET A 97 -3.57 -2.51 1.98
CA MET A 97 -3.30 -1.08 1.83
C MET A 97 -2.24 -0.83 0.76
N CYS A 98 -2.31 0.35 0.11
CA CYS A 98 -1.27 0.85 -0.77
C CYS A 98 -0.90 2.26 -0.32
N LEU A 99 0.39 2.49 -0.13
CA LEU A 99 0.99 3.65 0.51
C LEU A 99 1.88 4.38 -0.50
N ASP A 100 1.77 5.71 -0.61
CA ASP A 100 2.77 6.52 -1.28
C ASP A 100 4.04 6.69 -0.41
N GLU A 101 5.04 7.41 -0.90
CA GLU A 101 6.32 7.58 -0.21
C GLU A 101 6.17 8.30 1.16
N GLU A 102 5.25 9.24 1.29
CA GLU A 102 5.00 9.96 2.55
C GLU A 102 4.37 9.03 3.60
N TRP A 103 3.42 8.19 3.19
CA TRP A 103 2.83 7.17 4.06
C TRP A 103 3.78 6.05 4.42
N GLN A 104 4.71 5.67 3.54
CA GLN A 104 5.77 4.70 3.86
C GLN A 104 6.66 5.23 4.97
N ALA A 105 7.12 6.50 4.86
CA ALA A 105 7.93 7.13 5.90
C ALA A 105 7.16 7.31 7.23
N TRP A 106 5.86 7.64 7.16
CA TRP A 106 4.99 7.70 8.32
C TRP A 106 4.81 6.32 8.97
N GLY A 107 4.59 5.28 8.16
CA GLY A 107 4.41 3.90 8.63
C GLY A 107 5.65 3.36 9.35
N ASP A 108 6.85 3.62 8.80
CA ASP A 108 8.11 3.27 9.45
C ASP A 108 8.24 3.94 10.83
N ALA A 109 7.89 5.22 10.94
CA ALA A 109 7.91 5.93 12.21
C ALA A 109 6.91 5.35 13.20
N TRP A 110 5.67 5.04 12.76
CA TRP A 110 4.64 4.43 13.58
C TRP A 110 5.07 3.05 14.12
N GLU A 111 5.60 2.20 13.26
CA GLU A 111 6.09 0.85 13.64
C GLU A 111 7.20 0.94 14.70
N ASN A 112 8.10 1.91 14.55
CA ASN A 112 9.22 2.15 15.46
C ASN A 112 8.87 3.04 16.67
N LYS A 113 7.60 3.45 16.82
CA LYS A 113 7.10 4.34 17.89
C LYS A 113 7.86 5.67 17.98
N LYS A 114 8.18 6.23 16.81
CA LYS A 114 8.85 7.54 16.66
C LYS A 114 7.87 8.54 16.08
N ASP A 115 8.11 9.82 16.29
CA ASP A 115 7.34 10.86 15.62
C ASP A 115 7.56 10.77 14.10
N PRO A 116 6.48 10.79 13.29
CA PRO A 116 6.60 10.78 11.84
C PRO A 116 7.34 12.01 11.34
N PRO A 117 8.11 11.88 10.24
CA PRO A 117 8.65 13.05 9.58
C PRO A 117 7.51 13.93 9.06
N LYS A 118 7.74 15.25 9.00
CA LYS A 118 6.79 16.16 8.37
C LYS A 118 6.69 15.82 6.88
N PRO A 119 5.48 15.55 6.34
CA PRO A 119 5.32 15.25 4.93
C PRO A 119 5.79 16.43 4.05
N LYS A 120 6.51 16.13 2.98
CA LYS A 120 6.98 17.13 1.99
C LYS A 120 5.87 17.50 1.02
N THR A 121 5.02 16.53 0.70
CA THR A 121 3.80 16.67 -0.11
C THR A 121 2.62 16.09 0.65
N VAL A 122 1.41 16.28 0.15
CA VAL A 122 0.23 15.59 0.71
C VAL A 122 0.40 14.09 0.49
N GLY A 123 0.44 13.32 1.58
CA GLY A 123 0.52 11.86 1.51
C GLY A 123 -0.84 11.22 1.26
N LEU A 124 -0.88 10.21 0.41
CA LEU A 124 -2.08 9.43 0.09
C LEU A 124 -1.87 7.95 0.35
N ALA A 125 -2.86 7.33 0.99
CA ALA A 125 -2.93 5.87 1.09
C ALA A 125 -4.33 5.38 0.71
N TYR A 126 -4.38 4.20 0.10
CA TYR A 126 -5.62 3.56 -0.33
C TYR A 126 -5.90 2.31 0.50
N MET A 127 -7.13 2.19 1.00
CA MET A 127 -7.71 0.98 1.57
C MET A 127 -9.09 0.72 0.95
N LEU A 128 -9.14 0.54 -0.39
CA LEU A 128 -10.40 0.39 -1.13
C LEU A 128 -11.13 -0.93 -0.88
N LYS A 129 -10.61 -1.79 -0.02
CA LYS A 129 -11.31 -2.99 0.48
C LYS A 129 -11.85 -2.80 1.90
N GLY A 130 -11.62 -1.63 2.49
CA GLY A 130 -11.92 -1.37 3.89
C GLY A 130 -10.99 -2.11 4.84
N ASP A 131 -11.29 -2.05 6.13
CA ASP A 131 -10.54 -2.68 7.21
C ASP A 131 -11.45 -3.50 8.15
N LYS A 132 -10.84 -4.29 9.03
CA LYS A 132 -11.51 -5.06 10.09
C LYS A 132 -11.72 -4.25 11.36
N GLY A 133 -11.23 -3.04 11.37
CA GLY A 133 -11.38 -2.07 12.44
C GLY A 133 -10.09 -1.68 13.13
N ALA A 134 -10.08 -0.41 13.53
CA ALA A 134 -9.02 0.21 14.31
C ALA A 134 -9.62 1.13 15.38
N SER A 135 -8.85 1.43 16.42
CA SER A 135 -9.20 2.46 17.38
C SER A 135 -9.14 3.84 16.72
N ASN A 136 -10.16 4.67 16.93
CA ASN A 136 -10.16 6.07 16.46
C ASN A 136 -9.27 6.99 17.32
N THR A 137 -8.92 6.55 18.53
CA THR A 137 -8.23 7.38 19.52
C THR A 137 -6.84 6.90 19.89
N ASP A 138 -6.57 5.60 19.82
CA ASP A 138 -5.29 5.00 20.20
C ASP A 138 -4.65 4.26 18.99
N PRO A 139 -3.54 4.77 18.44
CA PRO A 139 -2.87 4.18 17.29
C PRO A 139 -2.29 2.77 17.55
N TYR A 140 -2.19 2.35 18.80
CA TYR A 140 -1.59 1.05 19.18
C TYR A 140 -2.59 0.06 19.78
N ALA A 141 -3.87 0.42 19.82
CA ALA A 141 -4.90 -0.51 20.28
C ALA A 141 -5.07 -1.68 19.32
N THR A 142 -4.94 -2.90 19.82
CA THR A 142 -5.05 -4.14 19.03
C THR A 142 -6.43 -4.78 19.09
N LYS A 143 -7.33 -4.24 19.93
CA LYS A 143 -8.69 -4.77 20.12
C LYS A 143 -9.65 -3.66 20.54
N ARG A 144 -10.93 -3.90 20.31
CA ARG A 144 -12.02 -3.03 20.79
C ARG A 144 -12.07 -3.01 22.32
N THR A 145 -12.24 -1.81 22.88
CA THR A 145 -12.58 -1.59 24.29
C THR A 145 -13.77 -0.62 24.37
N ALA A 146 -14.29 -0.35 25.58
CA ALA A 146 -15.37 0.62 25.78
C ALA A 146 -14.95 2.05 25.38
N ASP A 147 -13.65 2.37 25.52
CA ASP A 147 -13.17 3.76 25.49
C ASP A 147 -12.41 4.12 24.20
N ASN A 148 -12.05 3.15 23.36
CA ASN A 148 -11.17 3.40 22.23
C ASN A 148 -11.88 3.69 20.89
N GLN A 149 -13.21 3.91 20.91
CA GLN A 149 -13.98 4.29 19.72
C GLN A 149 -13.62 3.44 18.50
N TRP A 150 -13.80 2.12 18.60
CA TRP A 150 -13.42 1.19 17.53
C TRP A 150 -14.26 1.41 16.27
N VAL A 151 -13.59 1.69 15.15
CA VAL A 151 -14.20 1.95 13.85
C VAL A 151 -13.85 0.81 12.89
N VAL A 152 -14.85 0.26 12.21
CA VAL A 152 -14.66 -0.62 11.05
C VAL A 152 -14.93 0.24 9.82
N SER A 153 -13.90 0.58 9.08
CA SER A 153 -14.00 1.47 7.93
C SER A 153 -14.32 0.65 6.67
N GLY A 154 -15.30 1.11 5.90
CA GLY A 154 -15.51 0.65 4.52
C GLY A 154 -14.35 1.09 3.62
N PRO A 155 -14.50 0.95 2.28
CA PRO A 155 -13.54 1.50 1.32
C PRO A 155 -13.25 2.97 1.59
N HIS A 156 -11.95 3.33 1.73
CA HIS A 156 -11.55 4.68 2.10
C HIS A 156 -10.15 5.02 1.57
N ILE A 157 -9.85 6.31 1.63
CA ILE A 157 -8.53 6.89 1.40
C ILE A 157 -8.07 7.54 2.70
N MET A 158 -6.77 7.49 2.98
CA MET A 158 -6.15 8.19 4.10
C MET A 158 -5.26 9.30 3.57
N ILE A 159 -5.29 10.48 4.22
CA ILE A 159 -4.55 11.66 3.79
C ILE A 159 -3.66 12.16 4.93
N LEU A 160 -2.36 12.32 4.65
CA LEU A 160 -1.42 13.05 5.49
C LEU A 160 -1.30 14.48 4.96
N PRO A 161 -1.75 15.49 5.72
CA PRO A 161 -1.55 16.87 5.32
C PRO A 161 -0.10 17.31 5.55
N THR A 162 0.39 18.26 4.76
CA THR A 162 1.70 18.89 4.96
C THR A 162 1.77 19.78 6.20
N ASP A 163 0.62 20.19 6.73
CA ASP A 163 0.46 20.96 7.95
C ASP A 163 -0.64 20.36 8.81
N LEU A 164 -0.30 19.92 10.02
CA LEU A 164 -1.25 19.29 10.96
C LEU A 164 -2.38 20.22 11.38
N SER A 165 -2.23 21.56 11.28
CA SER A 165 -3.34 22.49 11.56
C SER A 165 -4.53 22.30 10.60
N GLN A 166 -4.31 21.75 9.41
CA GLN A 166 -5.38 21.42 8.46
C GLN A 166 -6.34 20.35 8.99
N LEU A 167 -5.91 19.54 9.97
CA LEU A 167 -6.75 18.55 10.63
C LEU A 167 -7.88 19.20 11.47
N ASP A 168 -7.71 20.47 11.88
CA ASP A 168 -8.69 21.16 12.72
C ASP A 168 -9.99 21.47 11.97
N ALA A 169 -9.95 21.48 10.63
CA ALA A 169 -11.13 21.67 9.79
C ALA A 169 -12.08 20.45 9.77
N TYR A 170 -11.65 19.30 10.27
CA TYR A 170 -12.41 18.05 10.18
C TYR A 170 -12.87 17.54 11.55
N PRO A 171 -14.07 16.94 11.63
CA PRO A 171 -14.55 16.31 12.86
C PRO A 171 -13.72 15.08 13.20
N THR A 172 -13.80 14.63 14.47
CA THR A 172 -13.31 13.32 14.91
C THR A 172 -14.41 12.25 14.93
N ASP A 173 -15.66 12.68 14.76
CA ASP A 173 -16.85 11.82 14.80
C ASP A 173 -17.10 11.19 13.42
N TRP A 174 -16.65 9.97 13.24
CA TRP A 174 -16.80 9.18 12.02
C TRP A 174 -18.26 8.81 11.68
N THR A 175 -19.18 8.88 12.66
CA THR A 175 -20.60 8.53 12.48
C THR A 175 -21.37 9.54 11.62
N LYS A 176 -20.78 10.70 11.38
CA LYS A 176 -21.38 11.77 10.54
C LYS A 176 -21.25 11.52 9.04
N GLY A 177 -20.53 10.45 8.62
CA GLY A 177 -20.52 9.98 7.24
C GLY A 177 -19.71 10.82 6.24
N GLY A 178 -18.82 11.67 6.70
CA GLY A 178 -17.89 12.44 5.86
C GLY A 178 -16.44 12.16 6.24
N PRO A 179 -15.47 12.95 5.74
CA PRO A 179 -14.11 12.87 6.21
C PRO A 179 -14.01 13.17 7.71
N TRP A 180 -13.15 12.44 8.41
CA TRP A 180 -12.88 12.66 9.84
C TRP A 180 -11.40 12.48 10.16
N VAL A 181 -10.96 13.00 11.31
CA VAL A 181 -9.60 12.81 11.81
C VAL A 181 -9.54 11.59 12.72
N MET A 182 -8.73 10.61 12.33
CA MET A 182 -8.36 9.50 13.18
C MET A 182 -7.11 9.85 13.98
N TRP A 183 -7.01 9.36 15.22
CA TRP A 183 -5.90 9.56 16.17
C TRP A 183 -5.57 11.02 16.47
N LYS A 184 -6.60 11.89 16.48
CA LYS A 184 -6.43 13.31 16.81
C LYS A 184 -5.74 13.48 18.17
N GLY A 185 -4.78 14.40 18.21
CA GLY A 185 -3.97 14.66 19.42
C GLY A 185 -2.76 13.75 19.57
N THR A 186 -2.50 12.89 18.61
CA THR A 186 -1.27 12.09 18.52
C THR A 186 -0.40 12.55 17.34
N PRO A 187 0.90 12.21 17.31
CA PRO A 187 1.75 12.50 16.15
C PRO A 187 1.29 11.78 14.86
N TYR A 188 0.43 10.78 15.00
CA TYR A 188 -0.04 9.93 13.90
C TYR A 188 -1.40 10.35 13.35
N ALA A 189 -1.92 11.51 13.75
CA ALA A 189 -3.20 12.01 13.28
C ALA A 189 -3.24 12.19 11.77
N HIS A 190 -4.33 11.73 11.14
CA HIS A 190 -4.53 11.80 9.69
C HIS A 190 -6.02 11.91 9.35
N ILE A 191 -6.33 12.23 8.09
CA ILE A 191 -7.71 12.35 7.60
C ILE A 191 -8.12 11.02 6.97
N MET A 192 -9.24 10.48 7.42
CA MET A 192 -9.96 9.36 6.81
C MET A 192 -11.01 9.90 5.85
N VAL A 193 -11.03 9.44 4.61
CA VAL A 193 -11.99 9.85 3.58
C VAL A 193 -12.75 8.62 3.07
N PRO A 194 -13.99 8.37 3.52
CA PRO A 194 -14.78 7.26 3.02
C PRO A 194 -15.10 7.46 1.53
N THR A 195 -14.95 6.40 0.74
CA THR A 195 -15.29 6.41 -0.70
C THR A 195 -16.65 5.77 -0.98
N THR A 196 -17.27 5.21 0.06
CA THR A 196 -18.64 4.66 0.05
C THR A 196 -19.32 5.03 1.36
N ALA A 197 -20.63 4.80 1.45
CA ALA A 197 -21.35 4.99 2.72
C ALA A 197 -20.70 4.15 3.84
N MET A 198 -20.42 4.81 4.96
CA MET A 198 -19.87 4.14 6.14
C MET A 198 -20.95 3.21 6.74
N PRO A 199 -20.55 2.02 7.25
CA PRO A 199 -21.45 1.19 8.03
C PRO A 199 -21.98 1.98 9.22
N SER A 200 -23.28 1.94 9.49
CA SER A 200 -23.82 2.57 10.69
C SER A 200 -23.24 1.93 11.95
N ALA A 201 -23.11 2.69 13.04
CA ALA A 201 -22.59 2.18 14.31
C ALA A 201 -23.33 0.90 14.79
N SER A 202 -24.61 0.77 14.47
CA SER A 202 -25.44 -0.43 14.77
C SER A 202 -25.04 -1.65 13.94
N THR A 203 -24.71 -1.50 12.65
CA THR A 203 -24.28 -2.59 11.76
C THR A 203 -22.86 -3.06 12.06
N ALA A 204 -21.97 -2.18 12.47
CA ALA A 204 -20.62 -2.52 12.91
C ALA A 204 -20.65 -3.42 14.17
N SER A 205 -21.53 -3.11 15.12
CA SER A 205 -21.70 -3.91 16.37
C SER A 205 -22.28 -5.31 16.08
N ALA A 206 -23.18 -5.45 15.10
CA ALA A 206 -23.79 -6.73 14.75
C ALA A 206 -22.83 -7.70 14.04
N LYS A 207 -21.96 -7.18 13.16
CA LYS A 207 -20.93 -8.00 12.47
C LYS A 207 -19.87 -8.54 13.46
N THR A 208 -19.51 -7.76 14.48
CA THR A 208 -18.54 -8.18 15.48
C THR A 208 -19.09 -9.33 16.34
N LYS A 209 -20.35 -9.26 16.77
CA LYS A 209 -21.01 -10.34 17.53
C LYS A 209 -21.18 -11.65 16.75
N ALA A 210 -21.25 -11.60 15.43
CA ALA A 210 -21.34 -12.79 14.58
C ALA A 210 -19.97 -13.44 14.37
N SER A 211 -18.87 -12.67 14.42
CA SER A 211 -17.50 -13.18 14.29
C SER A 211 -16.97 -13.83 15.57
N GLU A 212 -17.44 -13.38 16.75
CA GLU A 212 -17.04 -13.96 18.05
C GLU A 212 -17.75 -15.29 18.38
N LYS A 213 -18.77 -15.69 17.59
CA LYS A 213 -19.53 -16.94 17.77
C LYS A 213 -19.09 -18.10 16.87
N LYS A 214 -18.02 -17.92 16.09
CA LYS A 214 -17.43 -18.96 15.25
C LYS A 214 -16.02 -19.29 15.73
#